data_c61dbcaa511bbb6aec6b46814ad99d2d
#
_entry.id   c61dbcaa511bbb6aec6b46814ad99d2d
#
_cell.length_a   1.000
_cell.length_b   1.000
_cell.length_c   1.000
_cell.angle_alpha   90.00
_cell.angle_beta   90.00
_cell.angle_gamma   90.00
#
_symmetry.space_group_name_H-M   'P 1'
#
loop_
_entity.id
_entity.type
_entity.pdbx_description
1 polymer ?
#
loop_
_entity_poly.entity_id
_entity_poly.type
_entity_poly.pdbx_seq_one_letter_code
_entity_poly.pdbx_strand_id
1 'polypeptide(L)'
;MSEQNVSTMRNTYEAFNRADIPAVLEAFDPQIEWHEPGGGSAPQGDYHGAESVANDVFSTIPEHFDEFEARPDFFIDGSEHLVVVGAFHARSKAGHRMQARYAHVWKMRDGKAISFNNHVEAAPWAEGWSAS
;
A
#
# COMPACT_ATOMS: atom_id res chain seq x y z
N MET A 1 -12.20 -9.08 15.37
CA MET A 1 -11.14 -9.63 16.22
C MET A 1 -9.78 -9.29 15.66
N SER A 2 -8.83 -8.91 16.49
CA SER A 2 -7.55 -8.41 16.03
C SER A 2 -6.70 -9.46 15.31
N GLU A 3 -6.70 -10.73 15.77
CA GLU A 3 -6.01 -11.78 15.03
C GLU A 3 -6.57 -11.97 13.62
N GLN A 4 -7.87 -11.80 13.48
CA GLN A 4 -8.55 -11.90 12.21
C GLN A 4 -8.15 -10.73 11.30
N ASN A 5 -7.96 -9.54 11.88
CA ASN A 5 -7.50 -8.36 11.14
C ASN A 5 -6.08 -8.59 10.60
N VAL A 6 -5.19 -9.14 11.41
CA VAL A 6 -3.82 -9.47 10.98
C VAL A 6 -3.88 -10.47 9.82
N SER A 7 -4.67 -11.53 9.97
CA SER A 7 -4.80 -12.55 8.92
C SER A 7 -5.35 -11.95 7.62
N THR A 8 -6.39 -11.13 7.72
CA THR A 8 -6.98 -10.45 6.56
C THR A 8 -5.93 -9.59 5.85
N MET A 9 -5.17 -8.81 6.61
CA MET A 9 -4.19 -7.92 5.99
C MET A 9 -2.98 -8.68 5.47
N ARG A 10 -2.57 -9.76 6.12
CA ARG A 10 -1.51 -10.62 5.59
C ARG A 10 -1.88 -11.15 4.20
N ASN A 11 -3.11 -11.63 4.05
CA ASN A 11 -3.63 -12.09 2.78
C ASN A 11 -3.73 -10.95 1.76
N THR A 12 -4.05 -9.75 2.23
CA THR A 12 -4.17 -8.57 1.37
C THR A 12 -2.81 -8.18 0.77
N TYR A 13 -1.73 -8.21 1.57
CA TYR A 13 -0.40 -7.94 1.05
C TYR A 13 0.03 -9.01 0.04
N GLU A 14 -0.30 -10.27 0.29
CA GLU A 14 -0.01 -11.35 -0.67
C GLU A 14 -0.76 -11.13 -1.98
N ALA A 15 -2.03 -10.72 -1.90
CA ALA A 15 -2.83 -10.43 -3.09
C ALA A 15 -2.24 -9.25 -3.87
N PHE A 16 -1.86 -8.20 -3.17
CA PHE A 16 -1.23 -7.03 -3.79
C PHE A 16 0.05 -7.44 -4.54
N ASN A 17 0.88 -8.26 -3.92
CA ASN A 17 2.17 -8.66 -4.49
C ASN A 17 2.03 -9.60 -5.69
N ARG A 18 0.88 -10.25 -5.87
CA ARG A 18 0.61 -11.02 -7.08
C ARG A 18 -0.29 -10.26 -8.05
N ALA A 19 -0.48 -8.96 -7.81
CA ALA A 19 -1.29 -8.06 -8.64
C ALA A 19 -2.77 -8.46 -8.75
N ASP A 20 -3.29 -9.12 -7.71
CA ASP A 20 -4.70 -9.47 -7.63
C ASP A 20 -5.46 -8.33 -6.95
N ILE A 21 -5.69 -7.26 -7.70
CA ILE A 21 -6.32 -6.07 -7.15
C ILE A 21 -7.75 -6.32 -6.66
N PRO A 22 -8.60 -7.09 -7.37
CA PRO A 22 -9.93 -7.40 -6.82
C PRO A 22 -9.88 -8.01 -5.43
N ALA A 23 -8.94 -8.91 -5.16
CA ALA A 23 -8.78 -9.52 -3.84
C ALA A 23 -8.33 -8.49 -2.81
N VAL A 24 -7.47 -7.54 -3.19
CA VAL A 24 -7.06 -6.44 -2.31
C VAL A 24 -8.29 -5.61 -1.90
N LEU A 25 -9.10 -5.24 -2.88
CA LEU A 25 -10.25 -4.37 -2.64
C LEU A 25 -11.32 -5.03 -1.77
N GLU A 26 -11.37 -6.36 -1.74
CA GLU A 26 -12.31 -7.08 -0.85
C GLU A 26 -12.05 -6.79 0.62
N ALA A 27 -10.80 -6.47 0.99
CA ALA A 27 -10.44 -6.16 2.36
C ALA A 27 -10.73 -4.70 2.73
N PHE A 28 -11.12 -3.88 1.77
CA PHE A 28 -11.35 -2.45 1.99
C PHE A 28 -12.83 -2.16 2.17
N ASP A 29 -13.13 -1.27 3.12
CA ASP A 29 -14.44 -0.66 3.17
C ASP A 29 -14.64 0.17 1.90
N PRO A 30 -15.83 0.17 1.28
CA PRO A 30 -16.06 0.99 0.09
C PRO A 30 -15.77 2.47 0.28
N GLN A 31 -15.81 2.96 1.51
CA GLN A 31 -15.57 4.37 1.85
C GLN A 31 -14.20 4.60 2.46
N ILE A 32 -13.23 3.73 2.22
CA ILE A 32 -11.90 3.82 2.82
C ILE A 32 -11.26 5.20 2.59
N GLU A 33 -10.58 5.71 3.61
CA GLU A 33 -9.78 6.93 3.51
C GLU A 33 -8.32 6.55 3.31
N TRP A 34 -7.68 7.07 2.28
CA TRP A 34 -6.35 6.66 1.85
C TRP A 34 -5.44 7.88 1.73
N HIS A 35 -4.26 7.81 2.34
CA HIS A 35 -3.32 8.93 2.36
C HIS A 35 -1.96 8.50 1.81
N GLU A 36 -1.47 9.27 0.82
CA GLU A 36 -0.19 9.02 0.18
C GLU A 36 0.74 10.23 0.32
N PRO A 37 2.04 9.99 0.55
CA PRO A 37 2.96 11.07 0.84
C PRO A 37 3.43 11.85 -0.38
N GLY A 38 3.26 11.32 -1.59
CA GLY A 38 3.84 11.93 -2.78
C GLY A 38 5.34 11.68 -2.88
N GLY A 39 5.99 12.45 -3.71
CA GLY A 39 7.42 12.34 -4.00
C GLY A 39 7.65 11.85 -5.41
N GLY A 40 8.40 12.59 -6.22
CA GLY A 40 8.56 12.26 -7.62
C GLY A 40 7.21 12.24 -8.32
N SER A 41 6.94 11.17 -9.05
CA SER A 41 5.65 10.96 -9.73
C SER A 41 4.67 10.13 -8.90
N ALA A 42 4.98 9.88 -7.62
CA ALA A 42 4.15 9.06 -6.75
C ALA A 42 2.81 9.73 -6.46
N PRO A 43 1.77 8.92 -6.21
CA PRO A 43 0.48 9.47 -5.77
C PRO A 43 0.66 10.34 -4.53
N GLN A 44 -0.11 11.42 -4.45
CA GLN A 44 0.02 12.40 -3.37
C GLN A 44 -1.35 12.86 -2.91
N GLY A 45 -1.52 12.93 -1.60
CA GLY A 45 -2.70 13.49 -0.99
C GLY A 45 -3.69 12.46 -0.51
N ASP A 46 -4.93 12.87 -0.42
CA ASP A 46 -6.00 12.06 0.16
C ASP A 46 -6.91 11.53 -0.94
N TYR A 47 -7.25 10.25 -0.84
CA TYR A 47 -8.16 9.58 -1.75
C TYR A 47 -9.29 8.98 -0.93
N HIS A 48 -10.51 9.07 -1.43
CA HIS A 48 -11.68 8.58 -0.73
C HIS A 48 -12.36 7.50 -1.54
N GLY A 49 -12.54 6.34 -0.90
CA GLY A 49 -13.25 5.21 -1.48
C GLY A 49 -12.34 4.21 -2.18
N ALA A 50 -12.70 2.93 -2.09
CA ALA A 50 -11.93 1.83 -2.66
C ALA A 50 -11.76 1.98 -4.18
N GLU A 51 -12.79 2.45 -4.86
CA GLU A 51 -12.75 2.65 -6.30
C GLU A 51 -11.73 3.71 -6.70
N SER A 52 -11.67 4.82 -5.95
CA SER A 52 -10.68 5.87 -6.19
C SER A 52 -9.27 5.35 -5.96
N VAL A 53 -9.06 4.57 -4.91
CA VAL A 53 -7.74 3.97 -4.64
C VAL A 53 -7.32 3.08 -5.81
N ALA A 54 -8.21 2.26 -6.33
CA ALA A 54 -7.90 1.39 -7.46
C ALA A 54 -7.58 2.20 -8.72
N ASN A 55 -8.38 3.23 -9.01
CA ASN A 55 -8.27 3.97 -10.27
C ASN A 55 -7.19 5.04 -10.26
N ASP A 56 -6.91 5.63 -9.10
CA ASP A 56 -6.01 6.79 -9.02
C ASP A 56 -4.69 6.50 -8.32
N VAL A 57 -4.61 5.41 -7.56
CA VAL A 57 -3.37 5.00 -6.87
C VAL A 57 -2.80 3.73 -7.49
N PHE A 58 -3.51 2.62 -7.40
CA PHE A 58 -2.98 1.33 -7.86
C PHE A 58 -2.74 1.30 -9.36
N SER A 59 -3.58 1.96 -10.16
CA SER A 59 -3.44 1.98 -11.62
C SER A 59 -2.16 2.65 -12.08
N THR A 60 -1.59 3.55 -11.26
CA THR A 60 -0.36 4.27 -11.62
C THR A 60 0.88 3.37 -11.51
N ILE A 61 0.80 2.31 -10.72
CA ILE A 61 1.96 1.44 -10.49
C ILE A 61 2.47 0.80 -11.79
N PRO A 62 1.64 0.09 -12.56
CA PRO A 62 2.16 -0.53 -13.79
C PRO A 62 2.54 0.46 -14.89
N GLU A 63 2.15 1.73 -14.75
CA GLU A 63 2.59 2.77 -15.69
C GLU A 63 4.05 3.14 -15.46
N HIS A 64 4.55 2.98 -14.24
CA HIS A 64 5.90 3.38 -13.85
C HIS A 64 6.84 2.22 -13.57
N PHE A 65 6.30 1.07 -13.18
CA PHE A 65 7.10 -0.07 -12.71
C PHE A 65 6.77 -1.34 -13.44
N ASP A 66 7.80 -2.15 -13.69
CA ASP A 66 7.64 -3.53 -14.18
C ASP A 66 7.45 -4.51 -13.03
N GLU A 67 8.05 -4.20 -11.87
CA GLU A 67 7.89 -4.98 -10.63
C GLU A 67 7.63 -4.03 -9.49
N PHE A 68 6.68 -4.40 -8.62
CA PHE A 68 6.37 -3.57 -7.46
C PHE A 68 5.76 -4.46 -6.39
N GLU A 69 6.46 -4.59 -5.27
CA GLU A 69 5.99 -5.39 -4.14
C GLU A 69 6.09 -4.60 -2.85
N ALA A 70 5.12 -4.81 -1.98
CA ALA A 70 5.16 -4.34 -0.60
C ALA A 70 5.40 -5.58 0.28
N ARG A 71 6.63 -5.72 0.79
CA ARG A 71 7.03 -6.92 1.55
C ARG A 71 6.98 -6.63 3.03
N PRO A 72 5.99 -7.18 3.76
CA PRO A 72 5.91 -6.96 5.19
C PRO A 72 6.96 -7.77 5.93
N ASP A 73 7.57 -7.14 6.94
CA ASP A 73 8.47 -7.82 7.88
C ASP A 73 7.70 -8.32 9.09
N PHE A 74 6.85 -7.46 9.66
CA PHE A 74 6.02 -7.84 10.80
C PHE A 74 4.78 -6.96 10.89
N PHE A 75 3.80 -7.46 11.64
CA PHE A 75 2.53 -6.80 11.89
C PHE A 75 2.42 -6.47 13.37
N ILE A 76 2.02 -5.25 13.68
CA ILE A 76 1.75 -4.83 15.05
C ILE A 76 0.24 -4.74 15.21
N ASP A 77 -0.30 -5.63 16.05
CA ASP A 77 -1.73 -5.72 16.28
C ASP A 77 -2.14 -4.78 17.40
N GLY A 78 -2.65 -3.60 17.03
CA GLY A 78 -3.14 -2.59 17.96
C GLY A 78 -4.65 -2.62 18.09
N SER A 79 -5.27 -3.76 17.80
CA SER A 79 -6.71 -3.95 17.82
C SER A 79 -7.39 -3.19 16.69
N GLU A 80 -7.92 -2.00 16.94
CA GLU A 80 -8.55 -1.18 15.92
C GLU A 80 -7.54 -0.67 14.89
N HIS A 81 -6.32 -0.38 15.33
CA HIS A 81 -5.23 0.02 14.44
C HIS A 81 -4.26 -1.12 14.23
N LEU A 82 -3.85 -1.30 12.99
CA LEU A 82 -2.88 -2.32 12.62
C LEU A 82 -1.71 -1.62 11.92
N VAL A 83 -0.49 -1.85 12.39
CA VAL A 83 0.70 -1.29 11.77
C VAL A 83 1.46 -2.41 11.08
N VAL A 84 1.81 -2.20 9.82
CA VAL A 84 2.61 -3.14 9.04
C VAL A 84 3.92 -2.47 8.71
N VAL A 85 5.02 -3.07 9.18
CA VAL A 85 6.37 -2.56 8.92
C VAL A 85 7.03 -3.46 7.90
N GLY A 86 7.64 -2.87 6.89
CA GLY A 86 8.29 -3.64 5.84
C GLY A 86 9.04 -2.73 4.87
N ALA A 87 9.16 -3.18 3.62
CA ALA A 87 9.82 -2.41 2.58
C ALA A 87 9.15 -2.65 1.23
N PHE A 88 9.08 -1.60 0.43
CA PHE A 88 8.75 -1.72 -0.98
C PHE A 88 9.99 -2.17 -1.73
N HIS A 89 9.79 -3.11 -2.66
CA HIS A 89 10.83 -3.56 -3.59
C HIS A 89 10.25 -3.41 -4.98
N ALA A 90 10.90 -2.61 -5.81
CA ALA A 90 10.35 -2.31 -7.12
C ALA A 90 11.45 -2.14 -8.15
N ARG A 91 11.10 -2.28 -9.42
CA ARG A 91 11.96 -1.97 -10.53
C ARG A 91 11.16 -1.12 -11.52
N SER A 92 11.67 0.08 -11.80
CA SER A 92 11.01 0.98 -12.75
C SER A 92 11.14 0.46 -14.17
N LYS A 93 10.36 1.02 -15.09
CA LYS A 93 10.46 0.66 -16.51
C LYS A 93 11.82 1.00 -17.10
N ALA A 94 12.51 2.01 -16.54
CA ALA A 94 13.87 2.37 -16.94
C ALA A 94 14.95 1.48 -16.31
N GLY A 95 14.55 0.50 -15.47
CA GLY A 95 15.48 -0.43 -14.85
C GLY A 95 16.03 -0.01 -13.50
N HIS A 96 15.59 1.13 -12.97
CA HIS A 96 16.01 1.59 -11.65
C HIS A 96 15.36 0.73 -10.55
N ARG A 97 16.17 0.21 -9.63
CA ARG A 97 15.67 -0.57 -8.50
C ARG A 97 15.41 0.34 -7.32
N MET A 98 14.23 0.17 -6.72
CA MET A 98 13.82 0.91 -5.53
C MET A 98 13.68 -0.04 -4.36
N GLN A 99 14.22 0.37 -3.22
CA GLN A 99 13.93 -0.28 -1.94
C GLN A 99 13.68 0.83 -0.95
N ALA A 100 12.46 0.92 -0.45
CA ALA A 100 12.03 1.98 0.46
C ALA A 100 11.31 1.36 1.64
N ARG A 101 11.78 1.65 2.84
CA ARG A 101 11.18 1.12 4.07
C ARG A 101 9.89 1.88 4.38
N TYR A 102 8.91 1.16 4.89
CA TYR A 102 7.61 1.74 5.21
C TYR A 102 7.09 1.31 6.57
N ALA A 103 6.19 2.13 7.10
CA ALA A 103 5.26 1.74 8.15
C ALA A 103 3.87 2.14 7.64
N HIS A 104 3.03 1.15 7.41
CA HIS A 104 1.66 1.38 6.98
C HIS A 104 0.76 1.35 8.21
N VAL A 105 -0.03 2.38 8.39
CA VAL A 105 -0.98 2.45 9.50
C VAL A 105 -2.38 2.26 8.93
N TRP A 106 -3.00 1.15 9.32
CA TRP A 106 -4.36 0.79 8.91
C TRP A 106 -5.30 0.96 10.09
N LYS A 107 -6.51 1.41 9.82
CA LYS A 107 -7.59 1.34 10.81
C LYS A 107 -8.61 0.33 10.31
N MET A 108 -9.01 -0.57 11.19
CA MET A 108 -9.90 -1.67 10.85
C MET A 108 -11.24 -1.53 11.58
N ARG A 109 -12.31 -1.90 10.89
CA ARG A 109 -13.66 -1.94 11.48
C ARG A 109 -14.45 -3.02 10.78
N ASP A 110 -15.08 -3.90 11.55
CA ASP A 110 -15.95 -4.96 11.04
C ASP A 110 -15.24 -5.80 9.96
N GLY A 111 -13.95 -6.08 10.17
CA GLY A 111 -13.17 -6.93 9.27
C GLY A 111 -12.71 -6.24 7.99
N LYS A 112 -12.90 -4.93 7.88
CA LYS A 112 -12.50 -4.16 6.70
C LYS A 112 -11.57 -3.03 7.08
N ALA A 113 -10.68 -2.66 6.15
CA ALA A 113 -9.82 -1.50 6.33
C ALA A 113 -10.63 -0.24 6.00
N ILE A 114 -10.71 0.70 6.95
CA ILE A 114 -11.43 1.96 6.76
C ILE A 114 -10.50 3.14 6.59
N SER A 115 -9.20 2.98 6.87
CA SER A 115 -8.22 4.05 6.72
C SER A 115 -6.82 3.47 6.51
N PHE A 116 -6.01 4.18 5.74
CA PHE A 116 -4.63 3.79 5.44
C PHE A 116 -3.75 5.02 5.32
N ASN A 117 -2.56 4.95 5.93
CA ASN A 117 -1.51 5.94 5.77
C ASN A 117 -0.21 5.25 5.37
N ASN A 118 0.40 5.74 4.29
CA ASN A 118 1.70 5.24 3.83
C ASN A 118 2.80 6.14 4.37
N HIS A 119 3.51 5.65 5.39
CA HIS A 119 4.70 6.32 5.93
C HIS A 119 5.93 5.61 5.36
N VAL A 120 6.62 6.24 4.44
CA VAL A 120 7.70 5.60 3.69
C VAL A 120 8.94 6.51 3.67
N GLU A 121 10.12 5.90 3.56
CA GLU A 121 11.35 6.66 3.39
C GLU A 121 11.25 7.57 2.18
N ALA A 122 11.36 8.88 2.41
CA ALA A 122 11.06 9.88 1.39
C ALA A 122 11.99 9.82 0.19
N ALA A 123 13.31 9.76 0.42
CA ALA A 123 14.29 9.84 -0.67
C ALA A 123 14.24 8.64 -1.61
N PRO A 124 14.35 7.38 -1.14
CA PRO A 124 14.30 6.25 -2.07
C PRO A 124 12.95 6.14 -2.77
N TRP A 125 11.85 6.49 -2.09
CA TRP A 125 10.51 6.50 -2.68
C TRP A 125 10.43 7.48 -3.83
N ALA A 126 10.83 8.75 -3.59
CA ALA A 126 10.78 9.78 -4.60
C ALA A 126 11.69 9.45 -5.79
N GLU A 127 12.89 8.94 -5.52
CA GLU A 127 13.84 8.56 -6.57
C GLU A 127 13.27 7.44 -7.45
N GLY A 128 12.65 6.44 -6.83
CA GLY A 128 12.06 5.32 -7.56
C GLY A 128 10.95 5.75 -8.50
N TRP A 129 10.05 6.59 -8.01
CA TRP A 129 8.95 7.10 -8.84
C TRP A 129 9.42 8.06 -9.92
N SER A 130 10.49 8.81 -9.67
CA SER A 130 11.04 9.77 -10.65
C SER A 130 11.82 9.07 -11.75
N ALA A 131 12.34 7.88 -11.50
CA ALA A 131 13.17 7.14 -12.46
C ALA A 131 12.35 6.39 -13.51
N SER A 132 11.02 6.42 -13.38
CA SER A 132 10.13 5.65 -14.26
C SER A 132 9.91 6.33 -15.63
#